data_c97fd29f0eec6a9ec5e994fe0498e456
#
_entry.id   c97fd29f0eec6a9ec5e994fe0498e456
#
_cell.length_a   1.000
_cell.length_b   1.000
_cell.length_c   1.000
_cell.angle_alpha   90.00
_cell.angle_beta   90.00
_cell.angle_gamma   90.00
#
_symmetry.space_group_name_H-M   'P 1'
#
loop_
_entity.id
_entity.type
_entity.pdbx_description
1 polymer ?
#
loop_
_entity_poly.entity_id
_entity_poly.type
_entity_poly.pdbx_seq_one_letter_code
_entity_poly.pdbx_strand_id
1 'polypeptide(L)'
;MVRPRIVSQLDVPGHTQNGTPDDAYVLPNGTLTVADAYNCRVLFIRSHRIVRQIGTTGVCRHDPPGYLGAVNGDTPLRDGGVLVSEIQGSWIDDISASGHLRWAVQAPVSYPSDPQPLPGGRILLADYAKPGAALIIDRRGKVLWRYGPSSGLGALNHPSLALMLPNGNIAVNDDFNDRVVVIDPHTNRIVWQYGHAGVAGRGADFLNTPDGLDFVPLGAGGVPLWNAVHHP
;
A
#
# COMPACT_ATOMS: atom_id res chain seq x y z
N MET A 1 -26.88 8.24 -4.33
CA MET A 1 -25.84 7.19 -4.49
C MET A 1 -25.08 7.49 -5.76
N VAL A 2 -23.79 7.81 -5.66
CA VAL A 2 -22.93 8.05 -6.84
C VAL A 2 -22.58 6.68 -7.40
N ARG A 3 -22.87 6.45 -8.68
CA ARG A 3 -22.46 5.19 -9.34
C ARG A 3 -20.98 5.27 -9.64
N PRO A 4 -20.18 4.23 -9.33
CA PRO A 4 -18.78 4.20 -9.72
C PRO A 4 -18.67 4.30 -11.23
N ARG A 5 -17.71 5.07 -11.71
CA ARG A 5 -17.44 5.28 -13.13
C ARG A 5 -15.96 5.03 -13.38
N ILE A 6 -15.66 4.15 -14.34
CA ILE A 6 -14.30 4.05 -14.86
C ILE A 6 -13.98 5.34 -15.61
N VAL A 7 -13.04 6.12 -15.11
CA VAL A 7 -12.60 7.38 -15.73
C VAL A 7 -11.42 7.18 -16.68
N SER A 8 -10.63 6.12 -16.47
CA SER A 8 -9.53 5.70 -17.33
C SER A 8 -9.30 4.21 -17.20
N GLN A 9 -8.85 3.58 -18.26
CA GLN A 9 -8.38 2.19 -18.28
C GLN A 9 -7.08 2.12 -19.06
N LEU A 10 -6.12 1.38 -18.54
CA LEU A 10 -4.82 1.20 -19.16
C LEU A 10 -4.40 -0.26 -19.04
N ASP A 11 -4.06 -0.87 -20.17
CA ASP A 11 -3.38 -2.17 -20.16
C ASP A 11 -1.90 -1.94 -19.81
N VAL A 12 -1.38 -2.74 -18.88
CA VAL A 12 0.04 -2.65 -18.45
C VAL A 12 0.94 -3.17 -19.58
N PRO A 13 1.78 -2.32 -20.20
CA PRO A 13 2.60 -2.74 -21.33
C PRO A 13 3.60 -3.83 -20.96
N GLY A 14 3.68 -4.88 -21.80
CA GLY A 14 4.57 -6.00 -21.57
C GLY A 14 4.20 -6.88 -20.38
N HIS A 15 2.93 -6.79 -19.93
CA HIS A 15 2.39 -7.69 -18.94
C HIS A 15 2.40 -9.13 -19.48
N THR A 16 2.90 -10.07 -18.69
CA THR A 16 2.86 -11.49 -19.01
C THR A 16 1.63 -12.12 -18.36
N GLN A 17 1.20 -13.28 -18.84
CA GLN A 17 0.04 -14.01 -18.26
C GLN A 17 0.25 -14.35 -16.76
N ASN A 18 1.48 -14.35 -16.28
CA ASN A 18 1.83 -14.59 -14.87
C ASN A 18 2.06 -13.31 -14.09
N GLY A 19 2.07 -12.14 -14.74
CA GLY A 19 2.22 -10.86 -14.08
C GLY A 19 0.85 -10.36 -13.58
N THR A 20 0.78 -9.88 -12.37
CA THR A 20 -0.42 -9.30 -11.78
C THR A 20 -0.07 -7.91 -11.27
N PRO A 21 -0.58 -6.83 -11.87
CA PRO A 21 -0.49 -5.51 -11.25
C PRO A 21 -1.18 -5.55 -9.90
N ASP A 22 -0.54 -5.05 -8.88
CA ASP A 22 -1.06 -5.06 -7.50
C ASP A 22 -1.48 -3.66 -7.09
N ASP A 23 -0.53 -2.74 -6.96
CA ASP A 23 -0.80 -1.36 -6.57
C ASP A 23 -0.52 -0.37 -7.69
N ALA A 24 -1.17 0.80 -7.65
CA ALA A 24 -0.96 1.86 -8.63
C ALA A 24 -1.31 3.25 -8.09
N TYR A 25 -0.47 4.24 -8.40
CA TYR A 25 -0.69 5.64 -8.04
C TYR A 25 -0.71 6.55 -9.26
N VAL A 26 -1.53 7.61 -9.19
CA VAL A 26 -1.53 8.69 -10.17
C VAL A 26 -0.71 9.86 -9.63
N LEU A 27 0.44 10.13 -10.22
CA LEU A 27 1.27 11.27 -9.84
C LEU A 27 0.69 12.60 -10.33
N PRO A 28 1.04 13.75 -9.69
CA PRO A 28 0.48 15.06 -10.07
C PRO A 28 0.69 15.45 -11.55
N ASN A 29 1.72 14.91 -12.19
CA ASN A 29 2.00 15.14 -13.62
C ASN A 29 1.26 14.19 -14.56
N GLY A 30 0.34 13.37 -14.05
CA GLY A 30 -0.43 12.39 -14.82
C GLY A 30 0.34 11.10 -15.16
N THR A 31 1.51 10.87 -14.58
CA THR A 31 2.20 9.58 -14.68
C THR A 31 1.55 8.60 -13.72
N LEU A 32 1.30 7.38 -14.16
CA LEU A 32 0.91 6.26 -13.30
C LEU A 32 2.19 5.53 -12.85
N THR A 33 2.27 5.20 -11.57
CA THR A 33 3.17 4.14 -11.10
C THR A 33 2.38 2.86 -10.96
N VAL A 34 3.01 1.72 -11.16
CA VAL A 34 2.36 0.40 -11.07
C VAL A 34 3.34 -0.61 -10.50
N ALA A 35 2.99 -1.23 -9.39
CA ALA A 35 3.63 -2.44 -8.90
C ALA A 35 3.21 -3.64 -9.77
N ASP A 36 4.05 -4.01 -10.74
CA ASP A 36 3.79 -5.15 -11.62
C ASP A 36 4.39 -6.41 -10.98
N ALA A 37 3.65 -6.96 -10.00
CA ALA A 37 4.07 -7.87 -8.95
C ALA A 37 4.95 -9.02 -9.43
N TYR A 38 4.39 -9.98 -10.15
CA TYR A 38 5.13 -11.17 -10.58
C TYR A 38 5.96 -10.98 -11.85
N ASN A 39 5.90 -9.79 -12.47
CA ASN A 39 6.91 -9.34 -13.43
C ASN A 39 8.11 -8.68 -12.73
N CYS A 40 8.07 -8.55 -11.38
CA CYS A 40 9.16 -8.12 -10.52
C CYS A 40 9.73 -6.75 -10.91
N ARG A 41 8.83 -5.78 -11.13
CA ARG A 41 9.18 -4.45 -11.59
C ARG A 41 8.18 -3.40 -11.11
N VAL A 42 8.63 -2.17 -11.00
CA VAL A 42 7.78 -0.97 -10.88
C VAL A 42 7.82 -0.23 -12.21
N LEU A 43 6.67 0.10 -12.74
CA LEU A 43 6.49 0.84 -13.99
C LEU A 43 6.06 2.28 -13.72
N PHE A 44 6.58 3.20 -14.53
CA PHE A 44 6.09 4.57 -14.65
C PHE A 44 5.52 4.72 -16.05
N ILE A 45 4.21 4.95 -16.14
CA ILE A 45 3.47 4.95 -17.40
C ILE A 45 2.88 6.34 -17.64
N ARG A 46 3.13 6.91 -18.81
CA ARG A 46 2.56 8.19 -19.23
C ARG A 46 2.13 8.11 -20.68
N SER A 47 0.92 8.61 -20.98
CA SER A 47 0.37 8.58 -22.35
C SER A 47 0.45 7.18 -22.98
N HIS A 48 0.08 6.14 -22.21
CA HIS A 48 0.09 4.73 -22.60
C HIS A 48 1.48 4.15 -22.95
N ARG A 49 2.55 4.77 -22.46
CA ARG A 49 3.92 4.30 -22.68
C ARG A 49 4.68 4.20 -21.37
N ILE A 50 5.50 3.16 -21.24
CA ILE A 50 6.47 3.07 -20.16
C ILE A 50 7.50 4.16 -20.38
N VAL A 51 7.61 5.10 -19.44
CA VAL A 51 8.61 6.19 -19.47
C VAL A 51 9.78 5.90 -18.54
N ARG A 52 9.58 4.98 -17.58
CA ARG A 52 10.63 4.51 -16.66
C ARG A 52 10.23 3.14 -16.12
N GLN A 53 11.23 2.31 -15.83
CA GLN A 53 11.08 1.03 -15.15
C GLN A 53 12.15 0.88 -14.07
N ILE A 54 11.79 0.25 -12.96
CA ILE A 54 12.70 -0.24 -11.92
C ILE A 54 12.53 -1.75 -11.87
N GLY A 55 13.61 -2.49 -11.69
CA GLY A 55 13.62 -3.93 -11.83
C GLY A 55 13.72 -4.41 -13.29
N THR A 56 13.95 -5.68 -13.48
CA THR A 56 14.05 -6.33 -14.81
C THR A 56 12.90 -7.29 -14.99
N THR A 57 12.12 -7.09 -16.06
CA THR A 57 10.90 -7.87 -16.34
C THR A 57 11.15 -9.37 -16.26
N GLY A 58 10.39 -10.05 -15.39
CA GLY A 58 10.41 -11.49 -15.22
C GLY A 58 11.65 -12.05 -14.51
N VAL A 59 12.54 -11.19 -14.00
CA VAL A 59 13.71 -11.60 -13.22
C VAL A 59 13.51 -11.22 -11.76
N CYS A 60 12.99 -12.16 -10.97
CA CYS A 60 12.56 -11.94 -9.60
C CYS A 60 13.66 -12.32 -8.61
N ARG A 61 14.39 -11.34 -8.14
CA ARG A 61 15.39 -11.46 -7.07
C ARG A 61 15.65 -10.08 -6.44
N HIS A 62 15.99 -10.05 -5.17
CA HIS A 62 16.34 -8.81 -4.51
C HIS A 62 17.79 -8.38 -4.85
N ASP A 63 17.92 -7.37 -5.68
CA ASP A 63 19.17 -6.68 -6.03
C ASP A 63 18.83 -5.31 -6.66
N PRO A 64 18.15 -4.43 -5.87
CA PRO A 64 17.61 -3.17 -6.35
C PRO A 64 18.73 -2.16 -6.71
N PRO A 65 18.50 -1.29 -7.68
CA PRO A 65 17.28 -1.09 -8.46
C PRO A 65 17.21 -1.94 -9.73
N GLY A 66 18.25 -2.72 -10.04
CA GLY A 66 18.35 -3.50 -11.29
C GLY A 66 17.38 -4.68 -11.30
N TYR A 67 17.17 -5.30 -10.15
CA TYR A 67 16.24 -6.41 -9.97
C TYR A 67 15.45 -6.20 -8.68
N LEU A 68 14.19 -6.61 -8.71
CA LEU A 68 13.29 -6.62 -7.56
C LEU A 68 12.76 -8.04 -7.34
N GLY A 69 12.38 -8.37 -6.12
CA GLY A 69 11.55 -9.53 -5.85
C GLY A 69 10.13 -9.34 -6.40
N ALA A 70 9.18 -10.18 -6.01
CA ALA A 70 7.78 -9.92 -6.32
C ALA A 70 7.33 -8.65 -5.59
N VAL A 71 6.99 -7.61 -6.36
CA VAL A 71 6.63 -6.28 -5.84
C VAL A 71 5.18 -6.28 -5.40
N ASN A 72 4.88 -5.77 -4.18
CA ASN A 72 3.50 -5.54 -3.75
C ASN A 72 3.15 -4.05 -3.83
N GLY A 73 3.83 -3.17 -3.10
CA GLY A 73 3.56 -1.74 -3.09
C GLY A 73 4.63 -0.90 -3.78
N ASP A 74 4.25 0.23 -4.35
CA ASP A 74 5.12 1.18 -5.04
C ASP A 74 4.82 2.64 -4.67
N THR A 75 4.73 2.92 -3.37
CA THR A 75 4.31 4.22 -2.84
C THR A 75 5.20 5.37 -3.30
N PRO A 76 4.66 6.38 -3.99
CA PRO A 76 5.43 7.51 -4.45
C PRO A 76 5.95 8.39 -3.31
N LEU A 77 7.17 8.90 -3.46
CA LEU A 77 7.78 9.83 -2.52
C LEU A 77 7.72 11.27 -3.04
N ARG A 78 7.67 12.24 -2.14
CA ARG A 78 7.55 13.68 -2.49
C ARG A 78 8.65 14.19 -3.40
N ASP A 79 9.83 13.61 -3.32
CA ASP A 79 10.99 13.97 -4.14
C ASP A 79 11.05 13.27 -5.51
N GLY A 80 9.96 12.55 -5.87
CA GLY A 80 9.85 11.78 -7.11
C GLY A 80 10.48 10.39 -7.06
N GLY A 81 10.98 9.97 -5.91
CA GLY A 81 11.38 8.59 -5.64
C GLY A 81 10.17 7.68 -5.41
N VAL A 82 10.44 6.44 -5.05
CA VAL A 82 9.42 5.44 -4.74
C VAL A 82 9.89 4.55 -3.58
N LEU A 83 8.97 4.23 -2.70
CA LEU A 83 9.15 3.24 -1.66
C LEU A 83 8.50 1.93 -2.13
N VAL A 84 9.31 0.90 -2.30
CA VAL A 84 8.88 -0.39 -2.86
C VAL A 84 8.84 -1.44 -1.77
N SER A 85 7.80 -2.26 -1.73
CA SER A 85 7.82 -3.50 -0.95
C SER A 85 7.98 -4.72 -1.84
N GLU A 86 8.82 -5.65 -1.41
CA GLU A 86 9.03 -6.94 -2.07
C GLU A 86 8.51 -8.07 -1.18
N ILE A 87 7.62 -8.90 -1.73
CA ILE A 87 7.06 -10.06 -1.01
C ILE A 87 8.17 -11.06 -0.70
N GLN A 88 8.99 -11.37 -1.70
CA GLN A 88 10.10 -12.30 -1.53
C GLN A 88 11.22 -11.67 -0.70
N GLY A 89 11.47 -12.25 0.49
CA GLY A 89 12.51 -11.76 1.40
C GLY A 89 12.08 -10.60 2.28
N SER A 90 10.83 -10.13 2.14
CA SER A 90 10.21 -9.08 2.98
C SER A 90 11.01 -7.77 2.99
N TRP A 91 11.42 -7.29 1.81
CA TRP A 91 12.22 -6.07 1.68
C TRP A 91 11.35 -4.83 1.51
N ILE A 92 11.87 -3.71 2.01
CA ILE A 92 11.39 -2.36 1.72
C ILE A 92 12.58 -1.56 1.16
N ASP A 93 12.42 -1.02 -0.05
CA ASP A 93 13.47 -0.31 -0.77
C ASP A 93 13.08 1.14 -1.02
N ASP A 94 13.96 2.07 -0.69
CA ASP A 94 13.81 3.48 -1.04
C ASP A 94 14.66 3.77 -2.29
N ILE A 95 13.99 4.00 -3.41
CA ILE A 95 14.63 4.25 -4.70
C ILE A 95 14.37 5.69 -5.10
N SER A 96 15.44 6.44 -5.35
CA SER A 96 15.38 7.86 -5.71
C SER A 96 14.72 8.12 -7.06
N ALA A 97 14.34 9.36 -7.33
CA ALA A 97 13.84 9.80 -8.64
C ALA A 97 14.82 9.48 -9.80
N SER A 98 16.13 9.52 -9.52
CA SER A 98 17.18 9.16 -10.50
C SER A 98 17.41 7.65 -10.64
N GLY A 99 16.66 6.81 -9.91
CA GLY A 99 16.74 5.35 -10.01
C GLY A 99 17.86 4.72 -9.18
N HIS A 100 18.41 5.41 -8.19
CA HIS A 100 19.43 4.84 -7.30
C HIS A 100 18.79 4.35 -6.00
N LEU A 101 19.21 3.19 -5.54
CA LEU A 101 18.87 2.71 -4.19
C LEU A 101 19.48 3.66 -3.15
N ARG A 102 18.64 4.19 -2.26
CA ARG A 102 19.08 4.99 -1.12
C ARG A 102 19.32 4.12 0.12
N TRP A 103 18.41 3.20 0.35
CA TRP A 103 18.52 2.17 1.39
C TRP A 103 17.54 1.03 1.11
N ALA A 104 17.84 -0.13 1.67
CA ALA A 104 16.96 -1.29 1.74
C ALA A 104 16.92 -1.81 3.18
N VAL A 105 15.78 -2.36 3.59
CA VAL A 105 15.61 -2.98 4.91
C VAL A 105 14.71 -4.20 4.83
N GLN A 106 15.08 -5.27 5.50
CA GLN A 106 14.15 -6.38 5.74
C GLN A 106 13.14 -5.99 6.80
N ALA A 107 11.85 -5.98 6.44
CA ALA A 107 10.77 -5.77 7.38
C ALA A 107 10.55 -7.04 8.22
N PRO A 108 10.25 -6.91 9.53
CA PRO A 108 10.03 -8.05 10.41
C PRO A 108 8.60 -8.61 10.27
N VAL A 109 8.20 -8.90 9.03
CA VAL A 109 6.88 -9.38 8.61
C VAL A 109 7.05 -10.49 7.58
N SER A 110 6.01 -11.26 7.34
CA SER A 110 6.04 -12.32 6.33
C SER A 110 5.71 -11.84 4.93
N TYR A 111 4.87 -10.80 4.84
CA TYR A 111 4.42 -10.23 3.57
C TYR A 111 4.21 -8.72 3.76
N PRO A 112 5.24 -7.90 3.47
CA PRO A 112 5.13 -6.46 3.59
C PRO A 112 4.21 -5.90 2.51
N SER A 113 3.11 -5.28 2.92
CA SER A 113 2.15 -4.66 2.03
C SER A 113 2.16 -3.15 2.20
N ASP A 114 2.12 -2.43 1.08
CA ASP A 114 1.94 -0.99 0.90
C ASP A 114 2.65 -0.09 1.93
N PRO A 115 3.98 0.00 1.89
CA PRO A 115 4.74 0.77 2.86
C PRO A 115 4.48 2.27 2.71
N GLN A 116 4.05 2.92 3.79
CA GLN A 116 3.77 4.34 3.83
C GLN A 116 4.88 5.12 4.54
N PRO A 117 5.49 6.13 3.90
CA PRO A 117 6.53 6.93 4.52
C PRO A 117 5.92 7.82 5.62
N LEU A 118 6.53 7.81 6.81
CA LEU A 118 6.17 8.66 7.92
C LEU A 118 7.31 9.66 8.24
N PRO A 119 6.99 10.80 8.89
CA PRO A 119 8.01 11.75 9.34
C PRO A 119 9.10 11.09 10.19
N GLY A 120 10.35 11.56 10.05
CA GLY A 120 11.51 11.04 10.79
C GLY A 120 12.06 9.72 10.25
N GLY A 121 11.75 9.37 9.00
CA GLY A 121 12.26 8.17 8.34
C GLY A 121 11.66 6.86 8.86
N ARG A 122 10.48 6.96 9.47
CA ARG A 122 9.67 5.80 9.86
C ARG A 122 8.83 5.32 8.69
N ILE A 123 8.42 4.06 8.75
CA ILE A 123 7.61 3.42 7.71
C ILE A 123 6.45 2.73 8.42
N LEU A 124 5.23 3.01 7.97
CA LEU A 124 4.04 2.27 8.34
C LEU A 124 3.76 1.24 7.24
N LEU A 125 3.47 0.01 7.61
CA LEU A 125 3.16 -1.08 6.67
C LEU A 125 2.19 -2.07 7.29
N ALA A 126 1.53 -2.84 6.45
CA ALA A 126 0.76 -4.00 6.83
C ALA A 126 1.56 -5.30 6.63
N ASP A 127 1.29 -6.32 7.45
CA ASP A 127 1.72 -7.70 7.24
C ASP A 127 0.54 -8.48 6.69
N TYR A 128 0.52 -8.71 5.39
CA TYR A 128 -0.55 -9.41 4.69
C TYR A 128 -0.53 -10.89 5.00
N ALA A 129 -0.92 -11.22 6.21
CA ALA A 129 -0.87 -12.57 6.78
C ALA A 129 -2.10 -12.86 7.65
N LYS A 130 -2.20 -14.11 8.09
CA LYS A 130 -3.19 -14.54 9.09
C LYS A 130 -2.50 -15.27 10.26
N PRO A 131 -2.52 -14.72 11.47
CA PRO A 131 -2.98 -13.38 11.84
C PRO A 131 -2.10 -12.31 11.22
N GLY A 132 -2.73 -11.22 10.77
CA GLY A 132 -2.04 -10.07 10.20
C GLY A 132 -1.65 -9.03 11.24
N ALA A 133 -0.92 -8.01 10.80
CA ALA A 133 -0.52 -6.90 11.66
C ALA A 133 -0.39 -5.59 10.90
N ALA A 134 -0.44 -4.46 11.63
CA ALA A 134 0.06 -3.18 11.16
C ALA A 134 1.26 -2.77 12.01
N LEU A 135 2.32 -2.25 11.40
CA LEU A 135 3.57 -1.94 12.07
C LEU A 135 4.11 -0.58 11.67
N ILE A 136 4.80 0.07 12.60
CA ILE A 136 5.72 1.17 12.30
C ILE A 136 7.13 0.67 12.59
N ILE A 137 8.00 0.78 11.60
CA ILE A 137 9.42 0.42 11.71
C ILE A 137 10.31 1.64 11.43
N ASP A 138 11.55 1.58 11.86
CA ASP A 138 12.61 2.49 11.40
C ASP A 138 13.36 1.92 10.19
N ARG A 139 14.29 2.69 9.61
CA ARG A 139 15.12 2.27 8.45
C ARG A 139 16.11 1.14 8.76
N ARG A 140 16.13 0.63 9.98
CA ARG A 140 16.94 -0.53 10.39
C ARG A 140 16.07 -1.76 10.63
N GLY A 141 14.76 -1.68 10.36
CA GLY A 141 13.81 -2.75 10.60
C GLY A 141 13.37 -2.89 12.06
N LYS A 142 13.80 -1.99 12.95
CA LYS A 142 13.36 -2.02 14.34
C LYS A 142 11.88 -1.63 14.43
N VAL A 143 11.07 -2.48 15.05
CA VAL A 143 9.67 -2.22 15.34
C VAL A 143 9.56 -1.12 16.40
N LEU A 144 8.89 -0.03 16.04
CA LEU A 144 8.59 1.09 16.93
C LEU A 144 7.17 1.00 17.50
N TRP A 145 6.26 0.41 16.74
CA TRP A 145 4.89 0.13 17.13
C TRP A 145 4.38 -1.09 16.35
N ARG A 146 3.48 -1.85 16.97
CA ARG A 146 2.79 -2.99 16.31
C ARG A 146 1.39 -3.14 16.88
N TYR A 147 0.42 -3.33 15.99
CA TYR A 147 -0.88 -3.89 16.28
C TYR A 147 -1.01 -5.23 15.55
N GLY A 148 -1.36 -6.28 16.27
CA GLY A 148 -1.50 -7.62 15.69
C GLY A 148 -1.83 -8.66 16.75
N PRO A 149 -3.07 -8.62 17.32
CA PRO A 149 -3.54 -9.70 18.17
C PRO A 149 -3.60 -11.01 17.39
N SER A 150 -3.18 -12.10 18.03
CA SER A 150 -3.14 -13.43 17.39
C SER A 150 -4.52 -14.09 17.25
N SER A 151 -5.55 -13.58 17.94
CA SER A 151 -6.90 -14.14 17.94
C SER A 151 -7.93 -13.14 18.44
N GLY A 152 -9.21 -13.50 18.35
CA GLY A 152 -10.34 -12.70 18.79
C GLY A 152 -10.77 -11.65 17.77
N LEU A 153 -11.77 -10.83 18.14
CA LEU A 153 -12.37 -9.84 17.25
C LEU A 153 -11.41 -8.73 16.81
N GLY A 154 -10.30 -8.54 17.50
CA GLY A 154 -9.23 -7.59 17.14
C GLY A 154 -8.23 -8.15 16.15
N ALA A 155 -8.17 -9.47 15.92
CA ALA A 155 -7.20 -10.06 15.02
C ALA A 155 -7.46 -9.62 13.56
N LEU A 156 -6.39 -9.21 12.88
CA LEU A 156 -6.43 -8.88 11.47
C LEU A 156 -6.26 -10.14 10.61
N ASN A 157 -6.84 -10.12 9.42
CA ASN A 157 -6.80 -11.23 8.48
C ASN A 157 -6.45 -10.72 7.08
N HIS A 158 -5.18 -10.84 6.69
CA HIS A 158 -4.61 -10.31 5.46
C HIS A 158 -4.86 -8.79 5.29
N PRO A 159 -4.39 -7.96 6.23
CA PRO A 159 -4.49 -6.51 6.04
C PRO A 159 -3.60 -6.07 4.88
N SER A 160 -4.18 -5.42 3.86
CA SER A 160 -3.46 -5.02 2.65
C SER A 160 -2.80 -3.65 2.78
N LEU A 161 -3.44 -2.70 3.44
CA LEU A 161 -2.95 -1.32 3.56
C LEU A 161 -3.16 -0.78 4.96
N ALA A 162 -2.19 0.00 5.44
CA ALA A 162 -2.28 0.80 6.66
C ALA A 162 -1.94 2.27 6.37
N LEU A 163 -2.83 3.20 6.72
CA LEU A 163 -2.65 4.64 6.52
C LEU A 163 -2.69 5.40 7.83
N MET A 164 -1.74 6.33 8.01
CA MET A 164 -1.76 7.26 9.13
C MET A 164 -2.79 8.37 8.88
N LEU A 165 -3.78 8.49 9.74
CA LEU A 165 -4.79 9.55 9.69
C LEU A 165 -4.24 10.86 10.30
N PRO A 166 -4.82 12.03 9.95
CA PRO A 166 -4.37 13.33 10.48
C PRO A 166 -4.43 13.46 12.00
N ASN A 167 -5.29 12.70 12.67
CA ASN A 167 -5.41 12.67 14.13
C ASN A 167 -4.42 11.70 14.81
N GLY A 168 -3.55 11.05 14.03
CA GLY A 168 -2.56 10.10 14.52
C GLY A 168 -3.06 8.66 14.68
N ASN A 169 -4.34 8.38 14.44
CA ASN A 169 -4.85 7.02 14.36
C ASN A 169 -4.43 6.35 13.05
N ILE A 170 -4.56 5.05 12.97
CA ILE A 170 -4.15 4.24 11.82
C ILE A 170 -5.38 3.54 11.25
N ALA A 171 -5.72 3.86 10.00
CA ALA A 171 -6.73 3.13 9.25
C ALA A 171 -6.10 1.91 8.59
N VAL A 172 -6.78 0.77 8.60
CA VAL A 172 -6.29 -0.49 8.06
C VAL A 172 -7.39 -1.18 7.29
N ASN A 173 -7.12 -1.59 6.07
CA ASN A 173 -7.91 -2.59 5.37
C ASN A 173 -7.69 -3.95 6.01
N ASP A 174 -8.75 -4.59 6.42
CA ASP A 174 -8.72 -5.92 7.02
C ASP A 174 -9.47 -6.88 6.08
N ASP A 175 -8.83 -7.21 4.96
CA ASP A 175 -9.43 -7.72 3.72
C ASP A 175 -10.31 -8.94 3.94
N PHE A 176 -9.75 -10.01 4.48
CA PHE A 176 -10.49 -11.25 4.69
C PHE A 176 -11.30 -11.29 5.98
N ASN A 177 -11.37 -10.15 6.68
CA ASN A 177 -12.40 -9.87 7.68
C ASN A 177 -13.49 -8.92 7.14
N ASP A 178 -13.47 -8.58 5.84
CA ASP A 178 -14.50 -7.79 5.15
C ASP A 178 -14.79 -6.45 5.84
N ARG A 179 -13.74 -5.76 6.33
CA ARG A 179 -13.89 -4.52 7.08
C ARG A 179 -12.68 -3.58 6.91
N VAL A 180 -12.93 -2.31 7.18
CA VAL A 180 -11.90 -1.31 7.46
C VAL A 180 -11.96 -0.99 8.96
N VAL A 181 -10.81 -0.94 9.61
CA VAL A 181 -10.72 -0.58 11.04
C VAL A 181 -9.85 0.66 11.23
N VAL A 182 -10.13 1.41 12.30
CA VAL A 182 -9.24 2.49 12.76
C VAL A 182 -8.70 2.10 14.12
N ILE A 183 -7.38 2.10 14.24
CA ILE A 183 -6.65 1.73 15.44
C ILE A 183 -6.07 2.99 16.08
N ASP A 184 -6.27 3.16 17.37
CA ASP A 184 -5.56 4.15 18.18
C ASP A 184 -4.21 3.54 18.61
N PRO A 185 -3.07 4.07 18.13
CA PRO A 185 -1.76 3.52 18.45
C PRO A 185 -1.32 3.74 19.90
N HIS A 186 -1.92 4.68 20.63
CA HIS A 186 -1.61 4.93 22.04
C HIS A 186 -2.24 3.89 22.96
N THR A 187 -3.49 3.50 22.67
CA THR A 187 -4.21 2.48 23.44
C THR A 187 -4.06 1.08 22.86
N ASN A 188 -3.58 0.99 21.64
CA ASN A 188 -3.45 -0.25 20.84
C ASN A 188 -4.81 -0.97 20.70
N ARG A 189 -5.88 -0.21 20.41
CA ARG A 189 -7.25 -0.70 20.28
C ARG A 189 -7.89 -0.22 18.99
N ILE A 190 -8.77 -1.04 18.42
CA ILE A 190 -9.72 -0.61 17.38
C ILE A 190 -10.72 0.36 18.04
N VAL A 191 -10.79 1.58 17.49
CA VAL A 191 -11.69 2.65 17.96
C VAL A 191 -12.84 2.91 17.00
N TRP A 192 -12.77 2.39 15.79
CA TRP A 192 -13.81 2.49 14.77
C TRP A 192 -13.71 1.33 13.78
N GLN A 193 -14.85 0.98 13.19
CA GLN A 193 -14.94 -0.05 12.16
C GLN A 193 -16.06 0.29 11.16
N TYR A 194 -15.83 -0.05 9.89
CA TYR A 194 -16.84 -0.14 8.84
C TYR A 194 -16.77 -1.51 8.18
N GLY A 195 -17.92 -2.09 7.89
CA GLY A 195 -18.03 -3.49 7.49
C GLY A 195 -18.32 -4.41 8.68
N HIS A 196 -18.66 -5.63 8.40
CA HIS A 196 -19.03 -6.66 9.40
C HIS A 196 -17.96 -7.73 9.44
N ALA A 197 -17.23 -7.84 10.56
CA ALA A 197 -16.08 -8.72 10.70
C ALA A 197 -16.36 -10.16 10.24
N GLY A 198 -15.72 -10.58 9.12
CA GLY A 198 -15.85 -11.91 8.53
C GLY A 198 -17.18 -12.15 7.82
N VAL A 199 -17.93 -11.10 7.47
CA VAL A 199 -19.21 -11.21 6.75
C VAL A 199 -19.18 -10.36 5.49
N ALA A 200 -18.81 -10.96 4.38
CA ALA A 200 -18.84 -10.31 3.08
C ALA A 200 -20.26 -9.95 2.64
N GLY A 201 -20.43 -8.80 1.97
CA GLY A 201 -21.73 -8.39 1.47
C GLY A 201 -21.68 -7.24 0.46
N ARG A 202 -22.85 -6.93 -0.09
CA ARG A 202 -23.05 -5.82 -1.07
C ARG A 202 -24.10 -4.79 -0.61
N GLY A 203 -24.65 -4.98 0.57
CA GLY A 203 -25.61 -4.04 1.18
C GLY A 203 -24.92 -2.80 1.73
N ALA A 204 -25.71 -1.86 2.26
CA ALA A 204 -25.17 -0.76 3.05
C ALA A 204 -24.40 -1.35 4.25
N ASP A 205 -23.27 -0.73 4.59
CA ASP A 205 -22.38 -1.11 5.69
C ASP A 205 -21.68 -2.46 5.56
N PHE A 206 -21.81 -3.15 4.41
CA PHE A 206 -21.04 -4.34 4.10
C PHE A 206 -19.87 -4.03 3.18
N LEU A 207 -18.79 -4.76 3.35
CA LEU A 207 -17.65 -4.84 2.44
C LEU A 207 -17.49 -6.30 1.97
N ASN A 208 -16.69 -6.46 0.93
CA ASN A 208 -16.31 -7.77 0.41
C ASN A 208 -14.87 -7.66 -0.07
N THR A 209 -13.95 -8.14 0.75
CA THR A 209 -12.51 -8.07 0.55
C THR A 209 -12.08 -6.65 0.13
N PRO A 210 -12.16 -5.66 1.04
CA PRO A 210 -11.74 -4.29 0.73
C PRO A 210 -10.22 -4.26 0.55
N ASP A 211 -9.77 -4.10 -0.68
CA ASP A 211 -8.36 -4.02 -1.05
C ASP A 211 -8.04 -2.59 -1.49
N GLY A 212 -7.38 -1.87 -0.63
CA GLY A 212 -7.08 -0.46 -0.78
C GLY A 212 -8.10 0.48 -0.12
N LEU A 213 -7.61 1.52 0.49
CA LEU A 213 -8.39 2.65 0.99
C LEU A 213 -7.64 3.95 0.70
N ASP A 214 -8.37 5.02 0.52
CA ASP A 214 -7.77 6.32 0.33
C ASP A 214 -8.43 7.38 1.21
N PHE A 215 -7.64 8.38 1.55
CA PHE A 215 -8.05 9.47 2.40
C PHE A 215 -8.42 10.69 1.54
N VAL A 216 -9.71 11.00 1.47
CA VAL A 216 -10.20 12.17 0.74
C VAL A 216 -10.40 13.33 1.70
N PRO A 217 -9.59 14.41 1.62
CA PRO A 217 -9.81 15.58 2.44
C PRO A 217 -11.16 16.22 2.13
N LEU A 218 -11.82 16.74 3.15
CA LEU A 218 -13.06 17.49 3.00
C LEU A 218 -12.77 18.97 2.89
N GLY A 219 -13.39 19.64 1.89
CA GLY A 219 -13.43 21.09 1.76
C GLY A 219 -14.46 21.73 2.67
N ALA A 220 -14.66 23.03 2.50
CA ALA A 220 -15.68 23.77 3.21
C ALA A 220 -17.08 23.14 2.98
N GLY A 221 -17.84 23.00 4.07
CA GLY A 221 -19.16 22.36 4.02
C GLY A 221 -19.15 20.84 3.94
N GLY A 222 -18.00 20.16 4.15
CA GLY A 222 -17.90 18.70 4.15
C GLY A 222 -17.97 18.08 2.74
N VAL A 223 -17.72 18.85 1.70
CA VAL A 223 -17.68 18.35 0.32
C VAL A 223 -16.31 17.70 0.05
N PRO A 224 -16.26 16.42 -0.36
CA PRO A 224 -15.01 15.76 -0.67
C PRO A 224 -14.22 16.46 -1.79
N LEU A 225 -12.94 16.71 -1.54
CA LEU A 225 -12.02 17.31 -2.52
C LEU A 225 -11.31 16.21 -3.31
N TRP A 226 -12.02 15.57 -4.22
CA TRP A 226 -11.51 14.47 -5.03
C TRP A 226 -10.22 14.77 -5.82
N ASN A 227 -9.97 16.05 -6.12
CA ASN A 227 -8.76 16.48 -6.83
C ASN A 227 -7.62 16.92 -5.90
N ALA A 228 -7.83 16.88 -4.60
CA ALA A 228 -6.86 17.30 -3.59
C ALA A 228 -6.18 16.11 -2.88
N VAL A 229 -6.44 14.89 -3.33
CA VAL A 229 -5.75 13.71 -2.85
C VAL A 229 -4.33 13.75 -3.41
N HIS A 230 -3.50 14.51 -2.73
CA HIS A 230 -2.06 14.44 -2.88
C HIS A 230 -1.57 13.57 -1.74
N HIS A 231 -1.16 12.37 -2.05
CA HIS A 231 -0.44 11.54 -1.09
C HIS A 231 0.70 12.37 -0.48
N PRO A 232 0.90 12.33 0.83
CA PRO A 232 1.85 13.16 1.54
C PRO A 232 3.30 12.88 1.15
#